data_68b7628120b540bc86f35469d9099ca5
#
_entry.id   68b7628120b540bc86f35469d9099ca5
#
_cell.length_a   1.000
_cell.length_b   1.000
_cell.length_c   1.000
_cell.angle_alpha   90.00
_cell.angle_beta   90.00
_cell.angle_gamma   90.00
#
_symmetry.space_group_name_H-M   'P 1'
#
loop_
_entity.id
_entity.type
_entity.pdbx_description
1 polymer ?
#
loop_
_entity_poly.entity_id
_entity_poly.type
_entity_poly.pdbx_seq_one_letter_code
_entity_poly.pdbx_strand_id
1 'polypeptide(L)'
;MREMFIMVILLASAFLFFITGTSCSIDSATSEQEKEYDMSGFAKGADVSWLTEMERDGVKFYNQKGKAEECMTLLRDLGTNAIRLRVWVNPDGGWCGKEDVVKKARRAQQLAFRLMIDFHYSDTWADPGNQKVPAAWQGYTAEQMKQAVADHTKDILKALKDRGVTNVEWVQVGNETRDGMLFNSDEAVTGQVSKNAANFAAYVNAGYDAVKEVYPEAKVIVHVDKGQDLGGLTWLYDKLKENGGKWDVIGLSLYPEDDNWQSYAESCLANIQTLSSKYGKNVIISEIGMWWGSEQATPLMKKMVDGCKAISTCEGIFYWEPEVYNNWKPANYTSLGWSAYTKGAFDNSGKPTAVFDAYK
;
A
#
# COMPACT_ATOMS: atom_id res chain seq x y z
N MET A 1 61.67 -43.98 -6.89
CA MET A 1 62.97 -43.75 -6.17
C MET A 1 62.79 -42.47 -5.36
N ARG A 2 62.90 -42.72 -4.06
CA ARG A 2 63.25 -41.82 -2.93
C ARG A 2 62.56 -40.47 -2.77
N GLU A 3 61.77 -40.50 -1.71
CA GLU A 3 61.34 -39.42 -0.86
C GLU A 3 62.47 -38.55 -0.33
N MET A 4 62.18 -37.31 0.00
CA MET A 4 62.93 -36.57 1.02
C MET A 4 62.02 -35.58 1.73
N PHE A 5 61.68 -35.92 3.00
CA PHE A 5 61.05 -35.04 4.00
C PHE A 5 62.07 -33.99 4.46
N ILE A 6 61.65 -32.74 4.52
CA ILE A 6 62.35 -31.70 5.28
C ILE A 6 61.44 -31.18 6.38
N MET A 7 61.84 -31.51 7.61
CA MET A 7 61.27 -31.06 8.88
C MET A 7 61.91 -29.70 9.24
N VAL A 8 61.14 -28.65 9.38
CA VAL A 8 61.61 -27.35 9.88
C VAL A 8 61.14 -27.17 11.32
N ILE A 9 62.13 -27.10 12.22
CA ILE A 9 61.97 -26.85 13.65
C ILE A 9 61.82 -25.34 13.87
N LEU A 10 60.70 -24.93 14.50
CA LEU A 10 60.50 -23.55 14.97
C LEU A 10 61.03 -23.40 16.39
N LEU A 11 62.04 -22.57 16.54
CA LEU A 11 62.58 -22.07 17.83
C LEU A 11 61.70 -20.90 18.29
N ALA A 12 61.06 -21.01 19.42
CA ALA A 12 60.38 -19.91 20.09
C ALA A 12 61.39 -19.10 20.91
N SER A 13 61.53 -17.82 20.58
CA SER A 13 62.24 -16.85 21.42
C SER A 13 61.23 -15.96 22.10
N ALA A 14 61.14 -16.06 23.42
CA ALA A 14 60.33 -15.18 24.26
C ALA A 14 61.06 -13.84 24.47
N PHE A 15 60.47 -12.76 24.02
CA PHE A 15 60.84 -11.41 24.42
C PHE A 15 59.80 -10.85 25.38
N LEU A 16 60.17 -10.70 26.66
CA LEU A 16 59.38 -9.95 27.63
C LEU A 16 59.60 -8.43 27.38
N PHE A 17 58.56 -7.73 26.96
CA PHE A 17 58.49 -6.28 27.03
C PHE A 17 57.59 -5.87 28.20
N PHE A 18 58.18 -5.22 29.18
CA PHE A 18 57.46 -4.47 30.19
C PHE A 18 56.98 -3.16 29.54
N ILE A 19 55.68 -3.00 29.39
CA ILE A 19 55.08 -1.73 29.06
C ILE A 19 54.28 -1.24 30.26
N THR A 20 54.77 -0.12 30.84
CA THR A 20 54.14 0.66 31.90
C THR A 20 52.80 1.16 31.42
N GLY A 21 51.76 0.90 32.21
CA GLY A 21 50.37 1.28 31.92
C GLY A 21 50.20 2.79 31.88
N THR A 22 49.65 3.25 30.78
CA THR A 22 48.85 4.47 30.71
C THR A 22 47.43 4.01 30.49
N SER A 23 46.61 4.14 31.53
CA SER A 23 45.17 3.91 31.45
C SER A 23 44.55 4.96 30.54
N CYS A 24 44.31 4.63 29.28
CA CYS A 24 43.39 5.36 28.44
C CYS A 24 42.01 4.84 28.76
N SER A 25 41.16 5.65 29.39
CA SER A 25 39.74 5.43 29.48
C SER A 25 39.19 5.34 28.07
N ILE A 26 38.85 4.14 27.63
CA ILE A 26 38.03 3.93 26.44
C ILE A 26 36.64 4.43 26.83
N ASP A 27 36.31 5.63 26.38
CA ASP A 27 34.90 6.05 26.34
C ASP A 27 34.10 4.92 25.68
N SER A 28 33.22 4.33 26.45
CA SER A 28 32.23 3.39 25.95
C SER A 28 31.36 4.15 24.96
N ALA A 29 31.69 4.02 23.68
CA ALA A 29 30.73 4.32 22.63
C ALA A 29 29.48 3.47 22.97
N THR A 30 28.45 4.12 23.45
CA THR A 30 27.12 3.54 23.54
C THR A 30 26.76 3.07 22.14
N SER A 31 26.82 1.76 21.90
CA SER A 31 26.23 1.16 20.72
C SER A 31 24.77 1.58 20.73
N GLU A 32 24.36 2.46 19.80
CA GLU A 32 22.95 2.67 19.53
C GLU A 32 22.41 1.28 19.22
N GLN A 33 21.55 0.78 20.10
CA GLN A 33 20.84 -0.49 19.88
C GLN A 33 20.05 -0.29 18.61
N GLU A 34 20.33 -1.10 17.57
CA GLU A 34 19.53 -1.08 16.34
C GLU A 34 18.07 -1.31 16.74
N LYS A 35 17.21 -0.36 16.36
CA LYS A 35 15.79 -0.43 16.67
C LYS A 35 15.18 -1.61 15.90
N GLU A 36 14.67 -2.59 16.64
CA GLU A 36 13.94 -3.70 16.03
C GLU A 36 12.54 -3.26 15.65
N TYR A 37 12.11 -3.58 14.41
CA TYR A 37 10.79 -3.22 13.89
C TYR A 37 9.98 -4.49 13.64
N ASP A 38 8.79 -4.58 14.23
CA ASP A 38 7.84 -5.66 13.92
C ASP A 38 7.11 -5.36 12.61
N MET A 39 7.56 -6.01 11.55
CA MET A 39 7.00 -5.88 10.21
C MET A 39 5.97 -6.98 9.90
N SER A 40 5.57 -7.78 10.89
CA SER A 40 4.64 -8.91 10.75
C SER A 40 3.21 -8.59 11.25
N GLY A 41 2.35 -9.58 11.25
CA GLY A 41 1.03 -9.57 11.88
C GLY A 41 0.04 -8.62 11.20
N PHE A 42 -0.78 -7.94 12.00
CA PHE A 42 -1.79 -6.99 11.52
C PHE A 42 -1.12 -5.85 10.74
N ALA A 43 -1.61 -5.57 9.51
CA ALA A 43 -1.05 -4.50 8.69
C ALA A 43 -1.45 -3.12 9.21
N LYS A 44 -0.45 -2.34 9.61
CA LYS A 44 -0.53 -0.92 9.94
C LYS A 44 0.09 -0.17 8.76
N GLY A 45 -0.74 0.10 7.75
CA GLY A 45 -0.29 0.53 6.44
C GLY A 45 -0.40 2.02 6.18
N ALA A 46 0.36 2.48 5.19
CA ALA A 46 0.25 3.82 4.60
C ALA A 46 0.31 3.70 3.06
N ASP A 47 -0.59 4.40 2.36
CA ASP A 47 -0.43 4.66 0.94
C ASP A 47 0.43 5.92 0.77
N VAL A 48 1.54 5.81 0.07
CA VAL A 48 2.48 6.92 -0.17
C VAL A 48 2.75 7.09 -1.65
N SER A 49 1.72 6.96 -2.45
CA SER A 49 1.83 6.97 -3.90
C SER A 49 2.29 8.31 -4.46
N TRP A 50 2.04 9.41 -3.77
CA TRP A 50 2.50 10.76 -4.16
C TRP A 50 3.93 11.09 -3.72
N LEU A 51 4.54 10.28 -2.87
CA LEU A 51 5.81 10.62 -2.21
C LEU A 51 6.90 11.09 -3.18
N THR A 52 7.10 10.42 -4.30
CA THR A 52 8.15 10.78 -5.27
C THR A 52 7.88 12.10 -5.99
N GLU A 53 6.61 12.45 -6.22
CA GLU A 53 6.21 13.73 -6.79
C GLU A 53 6.37 14.85 -5.77
N MET A 54 6.01 14.64 -4.51
CA MET A 54 6.25 15.56 -3.40
C MET A 54 7.74 15.86 -3.21
N GLU A 55 8.57 14.82 -3.25
CA GLU A 55 10.04 14.96 -3.15
C GLU A 55 10.64 15.76 -4.32
N ARG A 56 10.13 15.56 -5.56
CA ARG A 56 10.51 16.37 -6.72
C ARG A 56 10.20 17.85 -6.49
N ASP A 57 9.07 18.14 -5.83
CA ASP A 57 8.63 19.50 -5.51
C ASP A 57 9.36 20.09 -4.29
N GLY A 58 10.30 19.34 -3.70
CA GLY A 58 11.10 19.79 -2.57
C GLY A 58 10.42 19.71 -1.22
N VAL A 59 9.30 18.98 -1.11
CA VAL A 59 8.62 18.72 0.17
C VAL A 59 9.53 17.90 1.07
N LYS A 60 9.59 18.27 2.34
CA LYS A 60 10.43 17.61 3.35
C LYS A 60 9.61 17.20 4.56
N PHE A 61 9.96 16.07 5.14
CA PHE A 61 9.30 15.51 6.31
C PHE A 61 10.20 15.65 7.54
N TYR A 62 9.61 15.84 8.71
CA TYR A 62 10.35 16.08 9.94
C TYR A 62 9.82 15.18 11.06
N ASN A 63 10.74 14.63 11.86
CA ASN A 63 10.34 13.95 13.09
C ASN A 63 9.88 14.95 14.18
N GLN A 64 9.39 14.45 15.30
CA GLN A 64 8.91 15.28 16.40
C GLN A 64 9.98 16.26 16.96
N LYS A 65 11.27 15.92 16.81
CA LYS A 65 12.40 16.77 17.21
C LYS A 65 12.73 17.86 16.17
N GLY A 66 12.03 17.89 15.02
CA GLY A 66 12.27 18.83 13.93
C GLY A 66 13.46 18.48 13.05
N LYS A 67 14.00 17.26 13.14
CA LYS A 67 15.04 16.77 12.24
C LYS A 67 14.37 16.28 10.96
N ALA A 68 14.90 16.69 9.79
CA ALA A 68 14.44 16.19 8.50
C ALA A 68 14.76 14.71 8.36
N GLU A 69 13.79 13.92 7.91
CA GLU A 69 13.91 12.48 7.70
C GLU A 69 13.23 12.06 6.39
N GLU A 70 13.67 10.93 5.86
CA GLU A 70 13.03 10.27 4.72
C GLU A 70 11.65 9.75 5.16
N CYS A 71 10.61 9.99 4.34
CA CYS A 71 9.22 9.77 4.74
C CYS A 71 8.92 8.33 5.15
N MET A 72 9.34 7.33 4.36
CA MET A 72 9.07 5.93 4.70
C MET A 72 9.80 5.49 5.97
N THR A 73 11.03 6.00 6.19
CA THR A 73 11.77 5.77 7.44
C THR A 73 11.01 6.34 8.63
N LEU A 74 10.52 7.57 8.50
CA LEU A 74 9.72 8.21 9.53
C LEU A 74 8.42 7.44 9.82
N LEU A 75 7.71 6.99 8.79
CA LEU A 75 6.50 6.17 8.93
C LEU A 75 6.79 4.84 9.66
N ARG A 76 7.91 4.17 9.32
CA ARG A 76 8.36 2.96 10.04
C ARG A 76 8.59 3.24 11.52
N ASP A 77 9.23 4.36 11.83
CA ASP A 77 9.48 4.77 13.22
C ASP A 77 8.20 5.05 14.01
N LEU A 78 7.12 5.42 13.32
CA LEU A 78 5.79 5.62 13.88
C LEU A 78 4.97 4.32 14.01
N GLY A 79 5.51 3.19 13.59
CA GLY A 79 4.87 1.87 13.73
C GLY A 79 4.19 1.35 12.47
N THR A 80 4.30 2.06 11.34
CA THR A 80 3.85 1.54 10.03
C THR A 80 4.69 0.32 9.65
N ASN A 81 4.06 -0.75 9.13
CA ASN A 81 4.70 -2.00 8.74
C ASN A 81 4.29 -2.49 7.33
N ALA A 82 3.48 -1.72 6.62
CA ALA A 82 3.08 -2.00 5.26
C ALA A 82 2.94 -0.71 4.43
N ILE A 83 3.24 -0.77 3.14
CA ILE A 83 3.11 0.35 2.20
C ILE A 83 2.19 -0.07 1.05
N ARG A 84 1.23 0.78 0.71
CA ARG A 84 0.38 0.67 -0.49
C ARG A 84 0.88 1.61 -1.56
N LEU A 85 0.90 1.15 -2.81
CA LEU A 85 1.37 1.90 -3.97
C LEU A 85 0.39 1.76 -5.13
N ARG A 86 -0.18 2.86 -5.57
CA ARG A 86 -1.06 2.98 -6.73
C ARG A 86 -0.30 2.81 -8.05
N VAL A 87 -0.94 2.16 -9.01
CA VAL A 87 -0.43 1.92 -10.36
C VAL A 87 -1.41 2.44 -11.41
N TRP A 88 -0.94 3.32 -12.28
CA TRP A 88 -1.63 3.78 -13.48
C TRP A 88 -1.00 3.17 -14.75
N VAL A 89 -1.74 3.16 -15.87
CA VAL A 89 -1.28 2.52 -17.12
C VAL A 89 -0.26 3.39 -17.85
N ASN A 90 -0.66 4.56 -18.31
CA ASN A 90 0.21 5.54 -18.99
C ASN A 90 -0.05 6.95 -18.42
N PRO A 91 0.35 7.22 -17.18
CA PRO A 91 0.06 8.50 -16.53
C PRO A 91 0.87 9.65 -17.13
N ASP A 92 0.24 10.81 -17.24
CA ASP A 92 0.95 12.06 -17.53
C ASP A 92 2.03 12.32 -16.48
N GLY A 93 3.23 12.70 -16.92
CA GLY A 93 4.37 12.95 -16.04
C GLY A 93 5.01 11.70 -15.43
N GLY A 94 4.46 10.50 -15.66
CA GLY A 94 5.03 9.21 -15.24
C GLY A 94 4.82 8.86 -13.77
N TRP A 95 4.19 9.72 -12.96
CA TRP A 95 3.89 9.46 -11.55
C TRP A 95 2.86 8.33 -11.43
N CYS A 96 3.10 7.42 -10.49
CA CYS A 96 2.33 6.17 -10.35
C CYS A 96 2.40 5.24 -11.58
N GLY A 97 3.25 5.53 -12.57
CA GLY A 97 3.59 4.60 -13.65
C GLY A 97 4.63 3.58 -13.20
N LYS A 98 4.95 2.63 -14.10
CA LYS A 98 5.81 1.47 -13.82
C LYS A 98 7.14 1.82 -13.11
N GLU A 99 7.92 2.74 -13.67
CA GLU A 99 9.25 3.07 -13.12
C GLU A 99 9.16 3.75 -11.75
N ASP A 100 8.16 4.60 -11.55
CA ASP A 100 7.91 5.29 -10.29
C ASP A 100 7.47 4.33 -9.18
N VAL A 101 6.56 3.40 -9.50
CA VAL A 101 6.12 2.35 -8.58
C VAL A 101 7.29 1.43 -8.19
N VAL A 102 8.11 1.01 -9.16
CA VAL A 102 9.30 0.19 -8.91
C VAL A 102 10.28 0.92 -7.99
N LYS A 103 10.51 2.21 -8.20
CA LYS A 103 11.37 3.03 -7.34
C LYS A 103 10.87 3.06 -5.89
N LYS A 104 9.58 3.33 -5.66
CA LYS A 104 8.96 3.35 -4.32
C LYS A 104 8.96 1.97 -3.67
N ALA A 105 8.59 0.93 -4.40
CA ALA A 105 8.54 -0.45 -3.89
C ALA A 105 9.93 -0.94 -3.43
N ARG A 106 10.99 -0.62 -4.17
CA ARG A 106 12.37 -0.95 -3.74
C ARG A 106 12.77 -0.23 -2.45
N ARG A 107 12.40 1.05 -2.31
CA ARG A 107 12.64 1.80 -1.05
C ARG A 107 11.90 1.14 0.11
N ALA A 108 10.62 0.82 -0.07
CA ALA A 108 9.82 0.14 0.94
C ALA A 108 10.43 -1.22 1.34
N GLN A 109 10.89 -2.01 0.35
CA GLN A 109 11.55 -3.29 0.65
C GLN A 109 12.86 -3.13 1.41
N GLN A 110 13.69 -2.13 1.10
CA GLN A 110 14.92 -1.84 1.85
C GLN A 110 14.66 -1.53 3.33
N LEU A 111 13.47 -1.04 3.63
CA LEU A 111 13.00 -0.78 4.99
C LEU A 111 12.17 -1.95 5.57
N ALA A 112 12.15 -3.10 4.89
CA ALA A 112 11.43 -4.33 5.26
C ALA A 112 9.90 -4.20 5.29
N PHE A 113 9.30 -3.16 4.71
CA PHE A 113 7.84 -3.05 4.60
C PHE A 113 7.24 -4.18 3.76
N ARG A 114 6.06 -4.66 4.15
CA ARG A 114 5.18 -5.46 3.29
C ARG A 114 4.49 -4.55 2.28
N LEU A 115 4.20 -5.05 1.09
CA LEU A 115 3.67 -4.24 0.00
C LEU A 115 2.25 -4.65 -0.40
N MET A 116 1.41 -3.64 -0.62
CA MET A 116 0.16 -3.71 -1.38
C MET A 116 0.35 -2.93 -2.67
N ILE A 117 0.11 -3.57 -3.82
CA ILE A 117 0.15 -2.93 -5.14
C ILE A 117 -1.28 -2.74 -5.62
N ASP A 118 -1.65 -1.50 -5.92
CA ASP A 118 -3.01 -1.09 -6.25
C ASP A 118 -3.17 -0.70 -7.72
N PHE A 119 -3.76 -1.58 -8.52
CA PHE A 119 -4.01 -1.34 -9.95
C PHE A 119 -5.31 -0.58 -10.18
N HIS A 120 -5.23 0.64 -10.71
CA HIS A 120 -6.39 1.42 -11.12
C HIS A 120 -6.94 1.02 -12.50
N TYR A 121 -6.12 0.42 -13.36
CA TYR A 121 -6.44 0.13 -14.78
C TYR A 121 -6.97 1.37 -15.52
N SER A 122 -6.36 2.51 -15.26
CA SER A 122 -6.65 3.81 -15.84
C SER A 122 -5.34 4.58 -16.03
N ASP A 123 -5.32 5.61 -16.85
CA ASP A 123 -4.18 6.52 -16.98
C ASP A 123 -4.14 7.56 -15.87
N THR A 124 -5.19 7.62 -15.05
CA THR A 124 -5.38 8.57 -13.96
C THR A 124 -6.27 7.96 -12.87
N TRP A 125 -6.89 8.78 -12.04
CA TRP A 125 -7.76 8.37 -10.95
C TRP A 125 -8.85 7.39 -11.40
N ALA A 126 -8.98 6.28 -10.68
CA ALA A 126 -10.13 5.39 -10.70
C ALA A 126 -10.81 5.45 -9.34
N ASP A 127 -12.07 5.86 -9.33
CA ASP A 127 -12.96 5.94 -8.18
C ASP A 127 -14.38 5.59 -8.64
N PRO A 128 -15.40 5.52 -7.78
CA PRO A 128 -16.75 5.14 -8.20
C PRO A 128 -17.35 5.99 -9.32
N GLY A 129 -16.87 7.24 -9.50
CA GLY A 129 -17.28 8.14 -10.58
C GLY A 129 -16.35 8.15 -11.80
N ASN A 130 -15.16 7.58 -11.69
CA ASN A 130 -14.10 7.68 -12.70
C ASN A 130 -13.44 6.33 -12.97
N GLN A 131 -14.14 5.42 -13.65
CA GLN A 131 -13.62 4.12 -14.06
C GLN A 131 -13.30 4.11 -15.56
N LYS A 132 -12.45 5.07 -15.99
CA LYS A 132 -12.18 5.31 -17.41
C LYS A 132 -11.23 4.28 -17.99
N VAL A 133 -11.56 3.76 -19.18
CA VAL A 133 -10.66 2.93 -19.98
C VAL A 133 -9.41 3.74 -20.36
N PRO A 134 -8.18 3.20 -20.17
CA PRO A 134 -6.95 3.83 -20.63
C PRO A 134 -6.99 4.19 -22.11
N ALA A 135 -6.35 5.29 -22.49
CA ALA A 135 -6.32 5.75 -23.88
C ALA A 135 -5.80 4.67 -24.84
N ALA A 136 -4.78 3.92 -24.42
CA ALA A 136 -4.19 2.84 -25.21
C ALA A 136 -5.12 1.62 -25.39
N TRP A 137 -6.19 1.49 -24.60
CA TRP A 137 -7.14 0.37 -24.67
C TRP A 137 -8.49 0.77 -25.28
N GLN A 138 -8.61 2.00 -25.78
CA GLN A 138 -9.81 2.45 -26.49
C GLN A 138 -10.05 1.60 -27.74
N GLY A 139 -11.32 1.23 -27.98
CA GLY A 139 -11.71 0.41 -29.11
C GLY A 139 -11.42 -1.09 -28.95
N TYR A 140 -10.93 -1.54 -27.79
CA TYR A 140 -10.73 -2.97 -27.55
C TYR A 140 -12.07 -3.71 -27.41
N THR A 141 -12.10 -4.95 -27.89
CA THR A 141 -13.17 -5.92 -27.54
C THR A 141 -13.03 -6.36 -26.08
N ALA A 142 -14.05 -7.00 -25.52
CA ALA A 142 -13.99 -7.53 -24.15
C ALA A 142 -12.81 -8.52 -23.97
N GLU A 143 -12.51 -9.35 -24.96
CA GLU A 143 -11.38 -10.28 -24.88
C GLU A 143 -10.04 -9.56 -24.91
N GLN A 144 -9.90 -8.52 -25.75
CA GLN A 144 -8.70 -7.67 -25.76
C GLN A 144 -8.55 -6.88 -24.47
N MET A 145 -9.65 -6.40 -23.87
CA MET A 145 -9.65 -5.72 -22.59
C MET A 145 -9.17 -6.64 -21.47
N LYS A 146 -9.71 -7.86 -21.41
CA LYS A 146 -9.27 -8.91 -20.48
C LYS A 146 -7.77 -9.20 -20.61
N GLN A 147 -7.29 -9.33 -21.85
CA GLN A 147 -5.86 -9.54 -22.10
C GLN A 147 -5.01 -8.33 -21.65
N ALA A 148 -5.47 -7.10 -21.91
CA ALA A 148 -4.78 -5.89 -21.49
C ALA A 148 -4.65 -5.77 -19.95
N VAL A 149 -5.71 -6.12 -19.21
CA VAL A 149 -5.66 -6.21 -17.75
C VAL A 149 -4.58 -7.21 -17.30
N ALA A 150 -4.58 -8.42 -17.87
CA ALA A 150 -3.61 -9.45 -17.53
C ALA A 150 -2.17 -9.01 -17.87
N ASP A 151 -1.95 -8.45 -19.05
CA ASP A 151 -0.62 -8.07 -19.52
C ASP A 151 -0.05 -6.90 -18.71
N HIS A 152 -0.86 -5.87 -18.43
CA HIS A 152 -0.45 -4.74 -17.59
C HIS A 152 -0.09 -5.21 -16.17
N THR A 153 -0.93 -6.06 -15.57
CA THR A 153 -0.67 -6.63 -14.24
C THR A 153 0.64 -7.40 -14.22
N LYS A 154 0.87 -8.28 -15.20
CA LYS A 154 2.11 -9.05 -15.32
C LYS A 154 3.33 -8.16 -15.55
N ASP A 155 3.23 -7.17 -16.43
CA ASP A 155 4.33 -6.26 -16.76
C ASP A 155 4.84 -5.52 -15.51
N ILE A 156 3.94 -4.95 -14.73
CA ILE A 156 4.30 -4.25 -13.48
C ILE A 156 4.88 -5.23 -12.46
N LEU A 157 4.19 -6.35 -12.19
CA LEU A 157 4.62 -7.29 -11.15
C LEU A 157 5.95 -7.97 -11.52
N LYS A 158 6.18 -8.30 -12.79
CA LYS A 158 7.48 -8.79 -13.27
C LYS A 158 8.57 -7.74 -13.11
N ALA A 159 8.30 -6.48 -13.46
CA ALA A 159 9.26 -5.40 -13.25
C ALA A 159 9.66 -5.24 -11.77
N LEU A 160 8.71 -5.38 -10.84
CA LEU A 160 9.00 -5.41 -9.40
C LEU A 160 9.91 -6.61 -9.05
N LYS A 161 9.54 -7.81 -9.48
CA LYS A 161 10.27 -9.05 -9.20
C LYS A 161 11.70 -9.01 -9.76
N ASP A 162 11.87 -8.54 -11.00
CA ASP A 162 13.17 -8.42 -11.68
C ASP A 162 14.11 -7.41 -10.99
N ARG A 163 13.56 -6.46 -10.24
CA ARG A 163 14.30 -5.50 -9.41
C ARG A 163 14.46 -5.96 -7.96
N GLY A 164 14.17 -7.24 -7.68
CA GLY A 164 14.39 -7.90 -6.39
C GLY A 164 13.33 -7.56 -5.33
N VAL A 165 12.16 -7.04 -5.71
CA VAL A 165 11.04 -6.84 -4.79
C VAL A 165 10.38 -8.21 -4.54
N THR A 166 10.36 -8.70 -3.29
CA THR A 166 9.87 -10.03 -2.92
C THR A 166 8.74 -10.00 -1.89
N ASN A 167 8.48 -8.86 -1.30
CA ASN A 167 7.58 -8.65 -0.16
C ASN A 167 6.19 -8.12 -0.58
N VAL A 168 5.75 -8.41 -1.80
CA VAL A 168 4.39 -8.14 -2.26
C VAL A 168 3.45 -9.14 -1.60
N GLU A 169 2.69 -8.68 -0.60
CA GLU A 169 1.74 -9.52 0.14
C GLU A 169 0.32 -9.41 -0.41
N TRP A 170 -0.05 -8.22 -0.89
CA TRP A 170 -1.38 -7.98 -1.48
C TRP A 170 -1.27 -7.30 -2.84
N VAL A 171 -2.22 -7.64 -3.71
CA VAL A 171 -2.41 -6.94 -4.98
C VAL A 171 -3.88 -6.62 -5.17
N GLN A 172 -4.18 -5.36 -5.34
CA GLN A 172 -5.51 -4.85 -5.56
C GLN A 172 -5.81 -4.80 -7.06
N VAL A 173 -6.87 -5.48 -7.48
CA VAL A 173 -7.32 -5.56 -8.88
C VAL A 173 -8.54 -4.66 -9.05
N GLY A 174 -8.30 -3.45 -9.53
CA GLY A 174 -9.25 -2.34 -9.56
C GLY A 174 -9.28 -1.54 -8.25
N ASN A 175 -9.55 -0.26 -8.32
CA ASN A 175 -9.70 0.66 -7.19
C ASN A 175 -11.13 1.16 -7.07
N GLU A 176 -11.72 1.06 -5.86
CA GLU A 176 -13.07 1.52 -5.51
C GLU A 176 -14.16 1.12 -6.54
N THR A 177 -14.20 -0.16 -6.86
CA THR A 177 -14.99 -0.74 -7.95
C THR A 177 -16.49 -0.92 -7.61
N ARG A 178 -17.13 0.04 -6.91
CA ARG A 178 -18.53 -0.04 -6.45
C ARG A 178 -19.54 -0.51 -7.53
N ASP A 179 -19.39 -0.03 -8.76
CA ASP A 179 -20.16 -0.49 -9.93
C ASP A 179 -19.22 -1.06 -11.01
N GLY A 180 -18.08 -1.65 -10.59
CA GLY A 180 -17.13 -2.26 -11.49
C GLY A 180 -15.97 -1.35 -11.91
N MET A 181 -15.33 -1.66 -13.04
CA MET A 181 -14.17 -0.94 -13.60
C MET A 181 -14.20 -0.90 -15.13
N LEU A 182 -13.36 -0.06 -15.75
CA LEU A 182 -13.21 0.01 -17.21
C LEU A 182 -14.54 0.31 -17.90
N PHE A 183 -15.21 1.41 -17.49
CA PHE A 183 -16.50 1.80 -18.01
C PHE A 183 -16.41 2.14 -19.50
N ASN A 184 -17.31 1.58 -20.29
CA ASN A 184 -17.41 1.78 -21.72
C ASN A 184 -18.86 2.07 -22.11
N SER A 185 -19.07 2.83 -23.19
CA SER A 185 -20.40 3.05 -23.76
C SER A 185 -20.95 1.78 -24.44
N ASP A 186 -20.08 0.93 -24.95
CA ASP A 186 -20.46 -0.38 -25.47
C ASP A 186 -20.67 -1.38 -24.31
N GLU A 187 -21.91 -1.80 -24.12
CA GLU A 187 -22.30 -2.76 -23.08
C GLU A 187 -21.65 -4.16 -23.31
N ALA A 188 -21.24 -4.49 -24.53
CA ALA A 188 -20.52 -5.73 -24.79
C ALA A 188 -19.09 -5.71 -24.24
N VAL A 189 -18.53 -4.53 -23.95
CA VAL A 189 -17.14 -4.33 -23.50
C VAL A 189 -17.06 -3.83 -22.07
N THR A 190 -18.04 -3.04 -21.62
CA THR A 190 -17.97 -2.41 -20.30
C THR A 190 -17.82 -3.42 -19.16
N GLY A 191 -16.95 -3.12 -18.18
CA GLY A 191 -16.90 -3.78 -16.89
C GLY A 191 -17.76 -3.11 -15.83
N GLN A 192 -18.70 -2.25 -16.21
CA GLN A 192 -19.69 -1.68 -15.31
C GLN A 192 -20.71 -2.75 -14.89
N VAL A 193 -20.74 -3.10 -13.59
CA VAL A 193 -21.51 -4.24 -13.05
C VAL A 193 -23.01 -4.11 -13.31
N SER A 194 -23.57 -2.91 -13.17
CA SER A 194 -24.98 -2.64 -13.44
C SER A 194 -25.39 -2.87 -14.90
N LYS A 195 -24.43 -2.95 -15.84
CA LYS A 195 -24.63 -3.21 -17.26
C LYS A 195 -24.15 -4.59 -17.67
N ASN A 196 -22.96 -5.00 -17.23
CA ASN A 196 -22.34 -6.26 -17.63
C ASN A 196 -21.44 -6.83 -16.52
N ALA A 197 -22.04 -7.44 -15.51
CA ALA A 197 -21.33 -8.06 -14.40
C ALA A 197 -20.39 -9.20 -14.84
N ALA A 198 -20.69 -9.89 -15.93
CA ALA A 198 -19.85 -10.96 -16.47
C ALA A 198 -18.50 -10.43 -16.96
N ASN A 199 -18.48 -9.29 -17.65
CA ASN A 199 -17.22 -8.64 -18.05
C ASN A 199 -16.42 -8.17 -16.84
N PHE A 200 -17.05 -7.59 -15.82
CA PHE A 200 -16.36 -7.22 -14.58
C PHE A 200 -15.66 -8.43 -13.97
N ALA A 201 -16.38 -9.53 -13.78
CA ALA A 201 -15.81 -10.77 -13.25
C ALA A 201 -14.68 -11.31 -14.13
N ALA A 202 -14.81 -11.25 -15.46
CA ALA A 202 -13.77 -11.68 -16.39
C ALA A 202 -12.50 -10.82 -16.28
N TYR A 203 -12.64 -9.49 -16.11
CA TYR A 203 -11.50 -8.57 -15.94
C TYR A 203 -10.82 -8.76 -14.58
N VAL A 204 -11.60 -8.93 -13.51
CA VAL A 204 -11.07 -9.28 -12.19
C VAL A 204 -10.30 -10.60 -12.23
N ASN A 205 -10.87 -11.63 -12.91
CA ASN A 205 -10.20 -12.93 -13.04
C ASN A 205 -8.90 -12.85 -13.84
N ALA A 206 -8.86 -12.03 -14.87
CA ALA A 206 -7.63 -11.81 -15.65
C ALA A 206 -6.52 -11.19 -14.80
N GLY A 207 -6.85 -10.18 -13.98
CA GLY A 207 -5.92 -9.60 -13.02
C GLY A 207 -5.51 -10.62 -11.94
N TYR A 208 -6.47 -11.35 -11.37
CA TYR A 208 -6.23 -12.40 -10.36
C TYR A 208 -5.22 -13.44 -10.88
N ASP A 209 -5.48 -14.02 -12.04
CA ASP A 209 -4.63 -15.06 -12.61
C ASP A 209 -3.23 -14.53 -12.94
N ALA A 210 -3.13 -13.28 -13.42
CA ALA A 210 -1.86 -12.59 -13.66
C ALA A 210 -1.04 -12.38 -12.38
N VAL A 211 -1.70 -12.02 -11.26
CA VAL A 211 -1.05 -11.92 -9.95
C VAL A 211 -0.50 -13.27 -9.52
N LYS A 212 -1.32 -14.31 -9.57
CA LYS A 212 -0.92 -15.66 -9.14
C LYS A 212 0.19 -16.26 -10.01
N GLU A 213 0.32 -15.86 -11.27
CA GLU A 213 1.44 -16.27 -12.12
C GLU A 213 2.77 -15.69 -11.66
N VAL A 214 2.80 -14.43 -11.19
CA VAL A 214 4.05 -13.73 -10.85
C VAL A 214 4.39 -13.85 -9.35
N TYR A 215 3.39 -13.64 -8.48
CA TYR A 215 3.47 -13.77 -7.02
C TYR A 215 2.40 -14.72 -6.51
N PRO A 216 2.63 -16.04 -6.56
CA PRO A 216 1.60 -17.05 -6.21
C PRO A 216 1.01 -16.89 -4.81
N GLU A 217 1.83 -16.43 -3.85
CA GLU A 217 1.42 -16.26 -2.45
C GLU A 217 0.72 -14.92 -2.18
N ALA A 218 0.83 -13.94 -3.09
CA ALA A 218 0.18 -12.66 -2.90
C ALA A 218 -1.34 -12.80 -2.91
N LYS A 219 -2.01 -12.14 -1.98
CA LYS A 219 -3.46 -12.15 -1.86
C LYS A 219 -4.06 -11.09 -2.77
N VAL A 220 -5.07 -11.48 -3.54
CA VAL A 220 -5.76 -10.58 -4.46
C VAL A 220 -6.94 -9.92 -3.78
N ILE A 221 -6.96 -8.60 -3.79
CA ILE A 221 -8.01 -7.76 -3.23
C ILE A 221 -8.93 -7.27 -4.35
N VAL A 222 -10.23 -7.31 -4.13
CA VAL A 222 -11.22 -6.47 -4.81
C VAL A 222 -11.62 -5.37 -3.84
N HIS A 223 -11.53 -4.10 -4.26
CA HIS A 223 -11.67 -2.94 -3.39
C HIS A 223 -12.94 -2.14 -3.71
N VAL A 224 -13.69 -1.79 -2.67
CA VAL A 224 -14.95 -1.03 -2.74
C VAL A 224 -14.92 0.12 -1.73
N ASP A 225 -15.44 1.27 -2.13
CA ASP A 225 -15.62 2.44 -1.26
C ASP A 225 -16.74 2.24 -0.22
N LYS A 226 -16.88 3.20 0.69
CA LYS A 226 -17.96 3.25 1.71
C LYS A 226 -18.11 1.96 2.51
N GLY A 227 -17.08 1.60 3.25
CA GLY A 227 -17.07 0.41 4.12
C GLY A 227 -18.24 0.33 5.11
N GLN A 228 -18.93 1.43 5.38
CA GLN A 228 -20.16 1.50 6.22
C GLN A 228 -21.43 1.07 5.48
N ASP A 229 -21.42 0.96 4.12
CA ASP A 229 -22.62 0.67 3.30
C ASP A 229 -22.72 -0.83 2.97
N LEU A 230 -23.24 -1.64 3.90
CA LEU A 230 -23.37 -3.08 3.71
C LEU A 230 -24.17 -3.44 2.43
N GLY A 231 -25.19 -2.66 2.09
CA GLY A 231 -26.05 -2.93 0.93
C GLY A 231 -25.28 -2.85 -0.38
N GLY A 232 -24.52 -1.76 -0.58
CA GLY A 232 -23.68 -1.59 -1.76
C GLY A 232 -22.55 -2.61 -1.83
N LEU A 233 -21.92 -2.91 -0.69
CA LEU A 233 -20.85 -3.92 -0.60
C LEU A 233 -21.36 -5.31 -0.98
N THR A 234 -22.45 -5.75 -0.39
CA THR A 234 -23.02 -7.09 -0.68
C THR A 234 -23.52 -7.17 -2.12
N TRP A 235 -24.10 -6.10 -2.66
CA TRP A 235 -24.55 -6.07 -4.05
C TRP A 235 -23.39 -6.35 -5.02
N LEU A 236 -22.24 -5.69 -4.86
CA LEU A 236 -21.09 -5.93 -5.74
C LEU A 236 -20.54 -7.35 -5.60
N TYR A 237 -20.25 -7.78 -4.35
CA TYR A 237 -19.64 -9.10 -4.14
C TYR A 237 -20.57 -10.26 -4.50
N ASP A 238 -21.90 -10.11 -4.35
CA ASP A 238 -22.88 -11.08 -4.86
C ASP A 238 -22.80 -11.16 -6.39
N LYS A 239 -22.79 -10.01 -7.09
CA LYS A 239 -22.63 -9.97 -8.56
C LYS A 239 -21.31 -10.58 -9.02
N LEU A 240 -20.20 -10.27 -8.34
CA LEU A 240 -18.91 -10.86 -8.64
C LEU A 240 -18.92 -12.39 -8.48
N LYS A 241 -19.49 -12.89 -7.37
CA LYS A 241 -19.61 -14.32 -7.07
C LYS A 241 -20.54 -15.05 -8.05
N GLU A 242 -21.71 -14.47 -8.35
CA GLU A 242 -22.68 -15.01 -9.32
C GLU A 242 -22.07 -15.21 -10.72
N ASN A 243 -21.10 -14.36 -11.09
CA ASN A 243 -20.41 -14.43 -12.38
C ASN A 243 -19.03 -15.13 -12.32
N GLY A 244 -18.74 -15.89 -11.26
CA GLY A 244 -17.54 -16.70 -11.14
C GLY A 244 -16.25 -15.88 -10.91
N GLY A 245 -16.37 -14.69 -10.32
CA GLY A 245 -15.24 -13.85 -9.97
C GLY A 245 -14.38 -14.46 -8.87
N LYS A 246 -13.08 -14.20 -8.93
CA LYS A 246 -12.05 -14.69 -8.02
C LYS A 246 -11.48 -13.53 -7.21
N TRP A 247 -11.38 -13.70 -5.89
CA TRP A 247 -10.67 -12.80 -4.99
C TRP A 247 -10.27 -13.53 -3.71
N ASP A 248 -9.27 -13.03 -3.00
CA ASP A 248 -8.81 -13.61 -1.74
C ASP A 248 -9.25 -12.76 -0.54
N VAL A 249 -9.25 -11.42 -0.69
CA VAL A 249 -9.52 -10.45 0.38
C VAL A 249 -10.50 -9.39 -0.11
N ILE A 250 -11.37 -8.94 0.76
CA ILE A 250 -12.31 -7.84 0.56
C ILE A 250 -11.62 -6.54 0.99
N GLY A 251 -11.46 -5.58 0.08
CA GLY A 251 -10.91 -4.25 0.37
C GLY A 251 -12.00 -3.22 0.58
N LEU A 252 -11.84 -2.33 1.58
CA LEU A 252 -12.81 -1.29 1.92
C LEU A 252 -12.13 0.07 2.07
N SER A 253 -12.82 1.16 1.65
CA SER A 253 -12.46 2.53 2.04
C SER A 253 -13.38 3.07 3.13
N LEU A 254 -12.85 3.94 3.99
CA LEU A 254 -13.63 4.63 5.02
C LEU A 254 -13.17 6.09 5.15
N TYR A 255 -14.02 7.04 4.74
CA TYR A 255 -13.76 8.48 4.81
C TYR A 255 -14.91 9.21 5.50
N PRO A 256 -14.97 9.18 6.85
CA PRO A 256 -16.01 9.88 7.59
C PRO A 256 -15.68 11.37 7.76
N GLU A 257 -16.71 12.12 8.16
CA GLU A 257 -16.62 13.50 8.59
C GLU A 257 -16.85 13.61 10.10
N ASP A 258 -16.65 14.79 10.69
CA ASP A 258 -16.70 15.02 12.15
C ASP A 258 -18.02 14.62 12.80
N ASP A 259 -19.12 14.75 12.09
CA ASP A 259 -20.48 14.51 12.60
C ASP A 259 -20.95 13.04 12.47
N ASN A 260 -20.24 12.22 11.69
CA ASN A 260 -20.66 10.84 11.40
C ASN A 260 -19.60 9.76 11.67
N TRP A 261 -18.39 10.12 12.10
CA TRP A 261 -17.28 9.19 12.19
C TRP A 261 -17.55 7.98 13.12
N GLN A 262 -18.27 8.19 14.22
CA GLN A 262 -18.56 7.11 15.16
C GLN A 262 -19.47 6.06 14.53
N SER A 263 -20.59 6.49 13.95
CA SER A 263 -21.54 5.61 13.31
C SER A 263 -20.97 4.90 12.07
N TYR A 264 -20.12 5.61 11.31
CA TYR A 264 -19.44 5.02 10.15
C TYR A 264 -18.41 3.98 10.56
N ALA A 265 -17.60 4.27 11.60
CA ALA A 265 -16.64 3.31 12.13
C ALA A 265 -17.34 2.05 12.68
N GLU A 266 -18.41 2.20 13.46
CA GLU A 266 -19.19 1.09 14.00
C GLU A 266 -19.82 0.23 12.91
N SER A 267 -20.45 0.88 11.93
CA SER A 267 -21.03 0.17 10.78
C SER A 267 -19.96 -0.56 9.97
N CYS A 268 -18.81 0.07 9.72
CA CYS A 268 -17.71 -0.55 8.99
C CYS A 268 -17.16 -1.79 9.72
N LEU A 269 -16.91 -1.70 11.03
CA LEU A 269 -16.44 -2.82 11.85
C LEU A 269 -17.45 -3.98 11.87
N ALA A 270 -18.75 -3.69 11.97
CA ALA A 270 -19.81 -4.70 11.86
C ALA A 270 -19.87 -5.34 10.47
N ASN A 271 -19.67 -4.53 9.42
CA ASN A 271 -19.66 -5.00 8.04
C ASN A 271 -18.46 -5.91 7.73
N ILE A 272 -17.28 -5.66 8.33
CA ILE A 272 -16.12 -6.57 8.21
C ILE A 272 -16.51 -7.99 8.65
N GLN A 273 -17.16 -8.16 9.80
CA GLN A 273 -17.59 -9.46 10.32
C GLN A 273 -18.66 -10.10 9.41
N THR A 274 -19.64 -9.31 8.98
CA THR A 274 -20.72 -9.77 8.11
C THR A 274 -20.21 -10.24 6.76
N LEU A 275 -19.35 -9.45 6.10
CA LEU A 275 -18.77 -9.78 4.81
C LEU A 275 -17.86 -11.01 4.88
N SER A 276 -17.01 -11.07 5.91
CA SER A 276 -16.15 -12.21 6.13
C SER A 276 -16.95 -13.50 6.32
N SER A 277 -17.99 -13.48 7.14
CA SER A 277 -18.87 -14.62 7.36
C SER A 277 -19.63 -15.02 6.10
N LYS A 278 -20.15 -14.04 5.32
CA LYS A 278 -20.95 -14.31 4.12
C LYS A 278 -20.13 -14.92 2.98
N TYR A 279 -18.90 -14.44 2.78
CA TYR A 279 -18.07 -14.84 1.64
C TYR A 279 -16.94 -15.80 2.00
N GLY A 280 -16.66 -16.05 3.29
CA GLY A 280 -15.54 -16.88 3.73
C GLY A 280 -14.18 -16.26 3.36
N LYS A 281 -14.09 -14.92 3.37
CA LYS A 281 -12.90 -14.17 2.98
C LYS A 281 -12.45 -13.24 4.10
N ASN A 282 -11.16 -12.98 4.17
CA ASN A 282 -10.64 -11.91 5.02
C ASN A 282 -11.01 -10.53 4.45
N VAL A 283 -10.91 -9.53 5.31
CA VAL A 283 -11.20 -8.13 4.96
C VAL A 283 -9.99 -7.28 5.31
N ILE A 284 -9.75 -6.22 4.57
CA ILE A 284 -8.72 -5.22 4.83
C ILE A 284 -9.30 -3.82 4.58
N ILE A 285 -8.96 -2.86 5.41
CA ILE A 285 -9.25 -1.45 5.14
C ILE A 285 -8.15 -0.95 4.23
N SER A 286 -8.42 -0.94 2.91
CA SER A 286 -7.46 -0.50 1.88
C SER A 286 -7.20 1.00 1.95
N GLU A 287 -8.19 1.79 2.41
CA GLU A 287 -8.06 3.23 2.56
C GLU A 287 -8.84 3.74 3.77
N ILE A 288 -8.21 4.60 4.53
CA ILE A 288 -8.86 5.43 5.55
C ILE A 288 -8.21 6.79 5.58
N GLY A 289 -9.00 7.83 5.85
CA GLY A 289 -8.50 9.17 6.05
C GLY A 289 -9.58 10.07 6.62
N MET A 290 -9.15 11.11 7.36
CA MET A 290 -10.02 12.13 7.91
C MET A 290 -9.29 13.47 7.87
N TRP A 291 -10.02 14.57 7.80
CA TRP A 291 -9.42 15.89 7.81
C TRP A 291 -8.39 16.03 8.94
N TRP A 292 -7.14 16.35 8.58
CA TRP A 292 -6.00 16.36 9.52
C TRP A 292 -6.16 17.34 10.68
N GLY A 293 -6.94 18.42 10.51
CA GLY A 293 -7.24 19.40 11.53
C GLY A 293 -8.42 19.03 12.44
N SER A 294 -9.05 17.88 12.20
CA SER A 294 -10.13 17.39 13.05
C SER A 294 -9.60 16.81 14.36
N GLU A 295 -10.22 17.20 15.49
CA GLU A 295 -10.00 16.59 16.79
C GLU A 295 -10.47 15.11 16.81
N GLN A 296 -11.29 14.71 15.84
CA GLN A 296 -11.85 13.36 15.73
C GLN A 296 -10.93 12.40 14.95
N ALA A 297 -9.92 12.90 14.22
CA ALA A 297 -9.04 12.05 13.40
C ALA A 297 -8.26 11.01 14.24
N THR A 298 -7.70 11.42 15.38
CA THR A 298 -7.01 10.51 16.31
C THR A 298 -7.97 9.50 16.99
N PRO A 299 -9.12 9.91 17.56
CA PRO A 299 -10.14 8.95 18.04
C PRO A 299 -10.64 7.97 16.98
N LEU A 300 -10.89 8.42 15.74
CA LEU A 300 -11.29 7.56 14.64
C LEU A 300 -10.23 6.47 14.38
N MET A 301 -8.98 6.87 14.21
CA MET A 301 -7.90 5.93 13.92
C MET A 301 -7.72 4.91 15.04
N LYS A 302 -7.74 5.38 16.31
CA LYS A 302 -7.67 4.47 17.45
C LYS A 302 -8.82 3.47 17.46
N LYS A 303 -10.07 3.93 17.27
CA LYS A 303 -11.26 3.07 17.22
C LYS A 303 -11.16 2.04 16.10
N MET A 304 -10.74 2.47 14.91
CA MET A 304 -10.64 1.58 13.74
C MET A 304 -9.49 0.57 13.88
N VAL A 305 -8.31 0.98 14.34
CA VAL A 305 -7.18 0.07 14.54
C VAL A 305 -7.48 -0.96 15.62
N ASP A 306 -7.98 -0.53 16.79
CA ASP A 306 -8.33 -1.43 17.88
C ASP A 306 -9.46 -2.40 17.48
N GLY A 307 -10.50 -1.86 16.82
CA GLY A 307 -11.64 -2.66 16.35
C GLY A 307 -11.23 -3.69 15.27
N CYS A 308 -10.43 -3.28 14.29
CA CYS A 308 -9.91 -4.16 13.25
C CYS A 308 -9.00 -5.26 13.83
N LYS A 309 -8.09 -4.92 14.76
CA LYS A 309 -7.24 -5.89 15.44
C LYS A 309 -8.04 -6.93 16.25
N ALA A 310 -9.18 -6.54 16.79
CA ALA A 310 -10.06 -7.44 17.54
C ALA A 310 -10.82 -8.45 16.63
N ILE A 311 -10.89 -8.19 15.32
CA ILE A 311 -11.56 -9.05 14.34
C ILE A 311 -10.52 -9.91 13.64
N SER A 312 -10.44 -11.21 13.97
CA SER A 312 -9.40 -12.12 13.47
C SER A 312 -9.35 -12.25 11.94
N THR A 313 -10.43 -11.91 11.25
CA THR A 313 -10.53 -11.92 9.79
C THR A 313 -10.20 -10.56 9.15
N CYS A 314 -9.83 -9.55 9.94
CA CYS A 314 -9.33 -8.28 9.43
C CYS A 314 -7.81 -8.29 9.37
N GLU A 315 -7.25 -8.17 8.16
CA GLU A 315 -5.80 -8.28 7.95
C GLU A 315 -5.03 -6.99 8.24
N GLY A 316 -5.69 -5.83 8.18
CA GLY A 316 -5.01 -4.55 8.35
C GLY A 316 -5.83 -3.33 7.99
N ILE A 317 -5.17 -2.18 8.09
CA ILE A 317 -5.71 -0.87 7.77
C ILE A 317 -4.61 -0.01 7.15
N PHE A 318 -4.91 0.69 6.06
CA PHE A 318 -3.99 1.58 5.34
C PHE A 318 -4.51 3.01 5.37
N TYR A 319 -3.70 3.91 5.94
CA TYR A 319 -3.99 5.34 5.85
C TYR A 319 -3.64 5.84 4.44
N TRP A 320 -4.55 6.55 3.78
CA TRP A 320 -4.35 7.01 2.42
C TRP A 320 -3.64 8.37 2.38
N GLU A 321 -2.47 8.40 1.72
CA GLU A 321 -1.60 9.57 1.53
C GLU A 321 -1.42 10.38 2.84
N PRO A 322 -0.95 9.73 3.93
CA PRO A 322 -0.82 10.41 5.22
C PRO A 322 0.19 11.56 5.18
N GLU A 323 1.18 11.49 4.30
CA GLU A 323 2.28 12.43 4.19
C GLU A 323 1.90 13.77 3.57
N VAL A 324 0.71 13.89 2.97
CA VAL A 324 0.27 15.14 2.34
C VAL A 324 -0.02 16.21 3.39
N TYR A 325 0.56 17.39 3.22
CA TYR A 325 0.35 18.54 4.10
C TYR A 325 0.51 19.88 3.36
N ASN A 326 0.18 20.97 4.04
CA ASN A 326 0.39 22.34 3.59
C ASN A 326 -0.18 22.65 2.20
N ASN A 327 -1.38 22.10 1.91
CA ASN A 327 -2.07 22.29 0.63
C ASN A 327 -1.26 21.84 -0.61
N TRP A 328 -0.25 20.99 -0.45
CA TRP A 328 0.39 20.37 -1.59
C TRP A 328 -0.63 19.54 -2.38
N LYS A 329 -0.49 19.55 -3.69
CA LYS A 329 -1.33 18.73 -4.57
C LYS A 329 -0.53 18.27 -5.79
N PRO A 330 -0.81 17.06 -6.30
CA PRO A 330 -0.14 16.55 -7.50
C PRO A 330 -0.51 17.39 -8.73
N ALA A 331 0.36 17.37 -9.73
CA ALA A 331 0.19 18.15 -10.95
C ALA A 331 -1.17 17.89 -11.65
N ASN A 332 -1.63 16.63 -11.64
CA ASN A 332 -2.90 16.25 -12.27
C ASN A 332 -4.15 16.81 -11.54
N TYR A 333 -4.09 17.13 -10.25
CA TYR A 333 -5.18 17.84 -9.55
C TYR A 333 -5.40 19.22 -10.14
N THR A 334 -4.31 19.90 -10.53
CA THR A 334 -4.41 21.22 -11.18
C THR A 334 -5.10 21.12 -12.53
N SER A 335 -4.75 20.13 -13.36
CA SER A 335 -5.39 19.91 -14.66
C SER A 335 -6.86 19.48 -14.56
N LEU A 336 -7.23 18.78 -13.48
CA LEU A 336 -8.61 18.37 -13.19
C LEU A 336 -9.44 19.46 -12.49
N GLY A 337 -8.82 20.55 -12.06
CA GLY A 337 -9.48 21.61 -11.30
C GLY A 337 -9.80 21.22 -9.85
N TRP A 338 -9.11 20.22 -9.31
CA TRP A 338 -9.34 19.71 -7.96
C TRP A 338 -8.58 20.51 -6.90
N SER A 339 -9.18 20.62 -5.73
CA SER A 339 -8.51 21.18 -4.54
C SER A 339 -7.47 20.22 -3.98
N ALA A 340 -6.57 20.74 -3.13
CA ALA A 340 -5.62 19.91 -2.40
C ALA A 340 -6.36 18.90 -1.50
N TYR A 341 -5.76 17.71 -1.36
CA TYR A 341 -6.24 16.72 -0.40
C TYR A 341 -5.93 17.18 1.03
N THR A 342 -6.92 17.12 1.90
CA THR A 342 -6.83 17.66 3.27
C THR A 342 -6.93 16.59 4.36
N LYS A 343 -6.95 15.32 4.00
CA LYS A 343 -7.13 14.20 4.94
C LYS A 343 -5.80 13.46 5.24
N GLY A 344 -4.65 14.13 5.06
CA GLY A 344 -3.34 13.62 5.47
C GLY A 344 -3.22 13.49 6.99
N ALA A 345 -2.07 13.01 7.47
CA ALA A 345 -1.78 12.83 8.89
C ALA A 345 -0.51 13.56 9.34
N PHE A 346 -0.05 14.52 8.53
CA PHE A 346 1.04 15.44 8.86
C PHE A 346 0.49 16.85 9.02
N ASP A 347 1.05 17.60 9.96
CA ASP A 347 0.71 19.01 10.14
C ASP A 347 1.37 19.91 9.08
N ASN A 348 1.01 21.19 9.05
CA ASN A 348 1.54 22.13 8.06
C ASN A 348 3.05 22.41 8.18
N SER A 349 3.73 21.90 9.21
CA SER A 349 5.17 21.94 9.36
C SER A 349 5.86 20.68 8.85
N GLY A 350 5.12 19.72 8.33
CA GLY A 350 5.62 18.44 7.83
C GLY A 350 5.98 17.44 8.93
N LYS A 351 5.38 17.57 10.12
CA LYS A 351 5.52 16.64 11.22
C LYS A 351 4.29 15.72 11.32
N PRO A 352 4.46 14.44 11.66
CA PRO A 352 3.33 13.55 11.89
C PRO A 352 2.48 14.00 13.08
N THR A 353 1.17 13.88 12.93
CA THR A 353 0.19 14.15 14.00
C THR A 353 0.01 12.94 14.92
N ALA A 354 -0.77 13.10 16.00
CA ALA A 354 -1.11 12.03 16.94
C ALA A 354 -1.93 10.88 16.31
N VAL A 355 -2.39 11.02 15.09
CA VAL A 355 -3.09 9.97 14.31
C VAL A 355 -2.28 8.66 14.29
N PHE A 356 -0.94 8.75 14.17
CA PHE A 356 -0.06 7.59 14.17
C PHE A 356 0.14 6.92 15.54
N ASP A 357 -0.34 7.51 16.65
CA ASP A 357 -0.27 6.85 17.96
C ASP A 357 -1.10 5.55 17.97
N ALA A 358 -2.09 5.44 17.09
CA ALA A 358 -2.85 4.21 16.90
C ALA A 358 -2.02 3.05 16.34
N TYR A 359 -0.85 3.32 15.74
CA TYR A 359 0.03 2.29 15.16
C TYR A 359 1.13 1.79 16.14
N LYS A 360 1.26 2.42 17.28
CA LYS A 360 2.21 2.03 18.34
C LYS A 360 1.82 0.80 19.14
#